data_51233e09a9c024b67627a74fcacfb91c
#
_entry.id   51233e09a9c024b67627a74fcacfb91c
#
_cell.length_a   1.000
_cell.length_b   1.000
_cell.length_c   1.000
_cell.angle_alpha   90.00
_cell.angle_beta   90.00
_cell.angle_gamma   90.00
#
_symmetry.space_group_name_H-M   'P 1'
#
loop_
_entity.id
_entity.type
_entity.pdbx_description
1 polymer ?
#
loop_
_entity_poly.entity_id
_entity_poly.type
_entity_poly.pdbx_seq_one_letter_code
_entity_poly.pdbx_strand_id
1 'polypeptide(L)'
;MRGIVSWGAYLPYRRLDRSQITAFLGQGGGRGTRTVASYDEDATTMGVEASRLALKATDATPDALVFGTVATPYVDKTNATTVHAALRLPDSVPAFDLGASVRSVAGGLRFALAAGGTTLVVTGDMRTGLAGSADEAAGGDAAAALIVGEGEGVVAEYLGGASVTEEFLDRWRTPGEIRSKVWDDKFSEITYVGLGRQAFKEALATAGLAPADVDVLAVAAPTARIGKAMAGKLGVEKVVADLTDTVGATGAAQPALLLANALETAEPDQVLALVVLADGVEVFLFRTTPALASFTPARPLAAQLEGGAPLTYNRFLSWRGMID
;
A
#
# COMPACT_ATOMS: atom_id res chain seq x y z
N MET A 1 -18.04 -16.32 -5.84
CA MET A 1 -16.87 -15.94 -5.03
C MET A 1 -16.72 -14.43 -5.08
N ARG A 2 -16.16 -13.83 -4.02
CA ARG A 2 -15.84 -12.39 -3.94
C ARG A 2 -14.36 -12.21 -3.65
N GLY A 3 -13.71 -11.21 -4.25
CA GLY A 3 -12.29 -11.00 -4.05
C GLY A 3 -11.71 -9.94 -4.97
N ILE A 4 -10.42 -10.05 -5.23
CA ILE A 4 -9.70 -9.16 -6.16
C ILE A 4 -9.98 -9.60 -7.60
N VAL A 5 -10.44 -8.67 -8.41
CA VAL A 5 -10.70 -8.87 -9.85
C VAL A 5 -9.52 -8.36 -10.67
N SER A 6 -8.94 -7.24 -10.26
CA SER A 6 -7.83 -6.59 -10.95
C SER A 6 -7.06 -5.68 -10.01
N TRP A 7 -5.85 -5.31 -10.42
CA TRP A 7 -5.03 -4.32 -9.71
C TRP A 7 -4.22 -3.46 -10.68
N GLY A 8 -3.79 -2.31 -10.16
CA GLY A 8 -2.79 -1.47 -10.80
C GLY A 8 -1.86 -0.88 -9.75
N ALA A 9 -0.57 -0.95 -10.00
CA ALA A 9 0.46 -0.30 -9.20
C ALA A 9 1.07 0.83 -10.01
N TYR A 10 1.34 1.95 -9.36
CA TYR A 10 2.03 3.09 -9.96
C TYR A 10 3.22 3.51 -9.11
N LEU A 11 4.40 3.37 -9.67
CA LEU A 11 5.62 3.92 -9.12
C LEU A 11 6.03 5.15 -9.94
N PRO A 12 6.18 6.33 -9.30
CA PRO A 12 6.73 7.52 -9.96
C PRO A 12 8.04 7.21 -10.67
N TYR A 13 8.30 7.89 -11.77
CA TYR A 13 9.46 7.58 -12.62
C TYR A 13 10.80 7.91 -11.95
N ARG A 14 10.85 8.86 -11.03
CA ARG A 14 12.10 9.32 -10.42
C ARG A 14 12.57 8.42 -9.28
N ARG A 15 13.89 8.24 -9.23
CA ARG A 15 14.59 7.47 -8.18
C ARG A 15 15.64 8.35 -7.52
N LEU A 16 15.52 8.52 -6.21
CA LEU A 16 16.57 9.14 -5.39
C LEU A 16 17.42 8.02 -4.78
N ASP A 17 18.70 7.99 -5.13
CA ASP A 17 19.67 7.18 -4.41
C ASP A 17 19.89 7.79 -3.02
N ARG A 18 19.65 7.01 -1.97
CA ARG A 18 19.72 7.47 -0.58
C ARG A 18 21.13 7.90 -0.15
N SER A 19 22.18 7.40 -0.82
CA SER A 19 23.56 7.83 -0.58
C SER A 19 23.77 9.32 -0.88
N GLN A 20 22.96 9.90 -1.79
CA GLN A 20 23.03 11.34 -2.10
C GLN A 20 22.65 12.24 -0.91
N ILE A 21 21.76 11.74 -0.01
CA ILE A 21 21.40 12.45 1.23
C ILE A 21 22.66 12.61 2.09
N THR A 22 23.37 11.49 2.33
CA THR A 22 24.63 11.53 3.10
C THR A 22 25.69 12.37 2.40
N ALA A 23 25.82 12.26 1.09
CA ALA A 23 26.80 13.04 0.34
C ALA A 23 26.55 14.56 0.43
N PHE A 24 25.29 14.97 0.50
CA PHE A 24 24.91 16.39 0.54
C PHE A 24 24.92 16.96 1.98
N LEU A 25 24.39 16.20 2.96
CA LEU A 25 24.23 16.68 4.34
C LEU A 25 25.34 16.21 5.30
N GLY A 26 26.21 15.31 4.87
CA GLY A 26 27.22 14.68 5.73
C GLY A 26 26.66 13.63 6.70
N GLN A 27 25.35 13.44 6.71
CA GLN A 27 24.63 12.49 7.60
C GLN A 27 23.31 12.05 6.98
N GLY A 28 22.62 11.09 7.61
CA GLY A 28 21.35 10.54 7.13
C GLY A 28 21.54 9.63 5.91
N GLY A 29 20.48 9.43 5.13
CA GLY A 29 20.56 8.61 3.93
C GLY A 29 20.53 7.11 4.22
N GLY A 30 21.38 6.36 3.54
CA GLY A 30 21.44 4.90 3.65
C GLY A 30 21.73 4.23 2.32
N ARG A 31 21.42 2.94 2.24
CA ARG A 31 21.54 2.16 1.01
C ARG A 31 20.22 2.09 0.26
N GLY A 32 20.28 1.82 -1.04
CA GLY A 32 19.13 1.65 -1.90
C GLY A 32 18.58 2.97 -2.41
N THR A 33 17.40 2.89 -2.99
CA THR A 33 16.71 4.02 -3.59
C THR A 33 15.34 4.25 -2.96
N ARG A 34 14.75 5.40 -3.27
CA ARG A 34 13.33 5.65 -3.06
C ARG A 34 12.71 6.20 -4.33
N THR A 35 11.43 5.89 -4.53
CA THR A 35 10.62 6.56 -5.55
C THR A 35 10.26 7.97 -5.11
N VAL A 36 10.21 8.87 -6.08
CA VAL A 36 9.89 10.28 -5.85
C VAL A 36 8.88 10.74 -6.89
N ALA A 37 7.73 11.18 -6.43
CA ALA A 37 6.73 11.88 -7.25
C ALA A 37 7.35 13.16 -7.83
N SER A 38 7.08 13.43 -9.10
CA SER A 38 7.48 14.66 -9.78
C SER A 38 6.80 15.88 -9.13
N TYR A 39 7.23 17.08 -9.47
CA TYR A 39 6.68 18.30 -8.89
C TYR A 39 5.19 18.52 -9.21
N ASP A 40 4.71 17.90 -10.27
CA ASP A 40 3.32 17.93 -10.77
C ASP A 40 2.50 16.69 -10.39
N GLU A 41 3.07 15.78 -9.59
CA GLU A 41 2.39 14.60 -9.06
C GLU A 41 2.08 14.77 -7.58
N ASP A 42 0.93 14.22 -7.17
CA ASP A 42 0.50 14.08 -5.79
C ASP A 42 -0.16 12.71 -5.55
N ALA A 43 -0.61 12.45 -4.32
CA ALA A 43 -1.26 11.17 -3.98
C ALA A 43 -2.49 10.90 -4.84
N THR A 44 -3.23 11.96 -5.24
CA THR A 44 -4.45 11.85 -6.04
C THR A 44 -4.13 11.53 -7.49
N THR A 45 -3.19 12.24 -8.09
CA THR A 45 -2.78 12.04 -9.50
C THR A 45 -2.10 10.70 -9.70
N MET A 46 -1.25 10.26 -8.76
CA MET A 46 -0.71 8.91 -8.76
C MET A 46 -1.80 7.84 -8.62
N GLY A 47 -2.82 8.11 -7.76
CA GLY A 47 -3.99 7.25 -7.60
C GLY A 47 -4.80 7.12 -8.89
N VAL A 48 -4.93 8.17 -9.69
CA VAL A 48 -5.55 8.13 -11.02
C VAL A 48 -4.81 7.18 -11.94
N GLU A 49 -3.48 7.27 -12.00
CA GLU A 49 -2.68 6.39 -12.87
C GLU A 49 -2.76 4.92 -12.43
N ALA A 50 -2.67 4.63 -11.12
CA ALA A 50 -2.87 3.28 -10.60
C ALA A 50 -4.27 2.73 -10.96
N SER A 51 -5.30 3.58 -10.83
CA SER A 51 -6.68 3.21 -11.20
C SER A 51 -6.85 2.92 -12.67
N ARG A 52 -6.23 3.71 -13.55
CA ARG A 52 -6.22 3.47 -15.01
C ARG A 52 -5.60 2.11 -15.36
N LEU A 53 -4.52 1.75 -14.66
CA LEU A 53 -3.88 0.46 -14.85
C LEU A 53 -4.78 -0.69 -14.38
N ALA A 54 -5.44 -0.55 -13.23
CA ALA A 54 -6.38 -1.55 -12.73
C ALA A 54 -7.58 -1.72 -13.68
N LEU A 55 -8.19 -0.63 -14.12
CA LEU A 55 -9.35 -0.64 -15.03
C LEU A 55 -9.01 -1.17 -16.44
N LYS A 56 -7.78 -0.94 -16.91
CA LYS A 56 -7.33 -1.42 -18.22
C LYS A 56 -7.16 -2.95 -18.26
N ALA A 57 -6.98 -3.59 -17.13
CA ALA A 57 -6.75 -5.04 -17.03
C ALA A 57 -8.04 -5.85 -16.83
N THR A 58 -9.22 -5.21 -16.87
CA THR A 58 -10.52 -5.88 -16.70
C THR A 58 -11.63 -5.07 -17.37
N ASP A 59 -12.74 -5.74 -17.72
CA ASP A 59 -13.97 -5.09 -18.19
C ASP A 59 -14.92 -4.67 -17.06
N ALA A 60 -14.52 -4.90 -15.79
CA ALA A 60 -15.34 -4.56 -14.62
C ALA A 60 -15.50 -3.05 -14.48
N THR A 61 -16.74 -2.59 -14.31
CA THR A 61 -17.07 -1.20 -14.06
C THR A 61 -17.32 -0.99 -12.56
N PRO A 62 -16.66 -0.03 -11.91
CA PRO A 62 -16.89 0.24 -10.49
C PRO A 62 -18.30 0.80 -10.23
N ASP A 63 -18.95 0.26 -9.19
CA ASP A 63 -20.19 0.80 -8.61
C ASP A 63 -19.90 1.81 -7.49
N ALA A 64 -18.68 1.79 -6.95
CA ALA A 64 -18.20 2.75 -5.94
C ALA A 64 -16.69 2.94 -6.05
N LEU A 65 -16.22 4.11 -5.62
CA LEU A 65 -14.81 4.46 -5.50
C LEU A 65 -14.50 4.91 -4.08
N VAL A 66 -13.44 4.36 -3.49
CA VAL A 66 -12.86 4.86 -2.24
C VAL A 66 -11.39 5.20 -2.46
N PHE A 67 -10.96 6.35 -1.93
CA PHE A 67 -9.58 6.83 -2.02
C PHE A 67 -8.98 7.01 -0.64
N GLY A 68 -7.84 6.40 -0.39
CA GLY A 68 -7.13 6.47 0.89
C GLY A 68 -5.71 7.00 0.76
N THR A 69 -5.39 7.96 1.61
CA THR A 69 -4.06 8.56 1.71
C THR A 69 -3.82 9.11 3.12
N VAL A 70 -2.56 9.14 3.56
CA VAL A 70 -2.15 9.90 4.76
C VAL A 70 -1.59 11.28 4.40
N ALA A 71 -1.42 11.58 3.11
CA ALA A 71 -0.90 12.84 2.58
C ALA A 71 -1.94 13.49 1.64
N THR A 72 -3.10 13.83 2.18
CA THR A 72 -4.22 14.43 1.46
C THR A 72 -3.81 15.72 0.75
N PRO A 73 -3.87 15.83 -0.58
CA PRO A 73 -3.56 17.07 -1.31
C PRO A 73 -4.47 18.24 -0.95
N TYR A 74 -5.75 17.95 -0.70
CA TYR A 74 -6.74 18.96 -0.32
C TYR A 74 -7.42 18.56 0.98
N VAL A 75 -7.60 19.52 1.87
CA VAL A 75 -8.46 19.43 3.06
C VAL A 75 -9.79 20.15 2.79
N ASP A 76 -10.83 19.81 3.55
CA ASP A 76 -12.19 20.34 3.36
C ASP A 76 -12.75 20.11 1.95
N LYS A 77 -12.23 19.13 1.24
CA LYS A 77 -12.64 18.69 -0.10
C LYS A 77 -12.43 17.18 -0.23
N THR A 78 -13.38 16.51 -0.88
CA THR A 78 -13.24 15.08 -1.22
C THR A 78 -12.26 14.89 -2.37
N ASN A 79 -11.11 14.26 -2.13
CA ASN A 79 -10.08 14.00 -3.13
C ASN A 79 -10.49 12.87 -4.08
N ALA A 80 -11.25 11.88 -3.60
CA ALA A 80 -11.82 10.82 -4.42
C ALA A 80 -12.63 11.34 -5.61
N THR A 81 -13.29 12.49 -5.48
CA THR A 81 -14.03 13.12 -6.60
C THR A 81 -13.12 13.59 -7.73
N THR A 82 -11.86 13.93 -7.43
CA THR A 82 -10.85 14.25 -8.44
C THR A 82 -10.45 12.99 -9.21
N VAL A 83 -10.24 11.89 -8.51
CA VAL A 83 -9.96 10.57 -9.13
C VAL A 83 -11.14 10.15 -9.99
N HIS A 84 -12.37 10.23 -9.46
CA HIS A 84 -13.62 9.91 -10.16
C HIS A 84 -13.73 10.69 -11.48
N ALA A 85 -13.57 12.01 -11.45
CA ALA A 85 -13.65 12.87 -12.62
C ALA A 85 -12.54 12.56 -13.66
N ALA A 86 -11.30 12.33 -13.21
CA ALA A 86 -10.18 11.98 -14.08
C ALA A 86 -10.35 10.62 -14.78
N LEU A 87 -11.05 9.70 -14.13
CA LEU A 87 -11.41 8.39 -14.69
C LEU A 87 -12.67 8.44 -15.57
N ARG A 88 -13.39 9.58 -15.56
CA ARG A 88 -14.68 9.76 -16.27
C ARG A 88 -15.71 8.71 -15.86
N LEU A 89 -15.77 8.39 -14.57
CA LEU A 89 -16.80 7.48 -14.07
C LEU A 89 -18.19 8.16 -14.16
N PRO A 90 -19.27 7.37 -14.32
CA PRO A 90 -20.63 7.91 -14.32
C PRO A 90 -20.93 8.68 -13.01
N ASP A 91 -21.69 9.76 -13.09
CA ASP A 91 -22.05 10.61 -11.94
C ASP A 91 -22.80 9.83 -10.83
N SER A 92 -23.40 8.69 -11.17
CA SER A 92 -24.05 7.78 -10.22
C SER A 92 -23.10 6.95 -9.36
N VAL A 93 -21.79 6.91 -9.69
CA VAL A 93 -20.79 6.18 -8.93
C VAL A 93 -20.35 7.01 -7.72
N PRO A 94 -20.69 6.63 -6.49
CA PRO A 94 -20.27 7.36 -5.30
C PRO A 94 -18.75 7.28 -5.10
N ALA A 95 -18.16 8.40 -4.63
CA ALA A 95 -16.72 8.51 -4.40
C ALA A 95 -16.46 9.14 -3.01
N PHE A 96 -15.67 8.46 -2.17
CA PHE A 96 -15.39 8.85 -0.80
C PHE A 96 -13.89 8.75 -0.46
N ASP A 97 -13.43 9.72 0.36
CA ASP A 97 -12.11 9.65 0.98
C ASP A 97 -12.16 8.76 2.24
N LEU A 98 -11.12 7.95 2.39
CA LEU A 98 -10.82 7.22 3.61
C LEU A 98 -9.54 7.82 4.21
N GLY A 99 -9.71 8.74 5.14
CA GLY A 99 -8.65 9.67 5.50
C GLY A 99 -7.69 9.21 6.58
N ALA A 100 -6.53 9.79 6.46
CA ALA A 100 -5.51 10.15 7.44
C ALA A 100 -4.71 9.00 8.08
N SER A 101 -5.04 7.73 7.88
CA SER A 101 -4.31 6.60 8.48
C SER A 101 -4.19 5.44 7.50
N VAL A 102 -3.09 4.70 7.57
CA VAL A 102 -2.89 3.45 6.82
C VAL A 102 -3.98 2.44 7.18
N ARG A 103 -4.44 2.42 8.44
CA ARG A 103 -5.53 1.56 8.89
C ARG A 103 -6.84 1.87 8.18
N SER A 104 -7.16 3.14 7.95
CA SER A 104 -8.37 3.54 7.23
C SER A 104 -8.41 2.97 5.81
N VAL A 105 -7.24 2.89 5.15
CA VAL A 105 -7.11 2.27 3.82
C VAL A 105 -7.35 0.77 3.88
N ALA A 106 -6.77 0.06 4.85
CA ALA A 106 -7.05 -1.35 5.07
C ALA A 106 -8.54 -1.58 5.40
N GLY A 107 -9.16 -0.65 6.16
CA GLY A 107 -10.60 -0.62 6.39
C GLY A 107 -11.39 -0.50 5.08
N GLY A 108 -10.93 0.32 4.13
CA GLY A 108 -11.54 0.43 2.79
C GLY A 108 -11.56 -0.90 2.04
N LEU A 109 -10.45 -1.62 2.06
CA LEU A 109 -10.40 -2.97 1.47
C LEU A 109 -11.36 -3.92 2.19
N ARG A 110 -11.40 -3.89 3.52
CA ARG A 110 -12.32 -4.72 4.31
C ARG A 110 -13.78 -4.43 3.96
N PHE A 111 -14.18 -3.17 3.90
CA PHE A 111 -15.54 -2.79 3.52
C PHE A 111 -15.86 -3.16 2.08
N ALA A 112 -14.93 -2.96 1.14
CA ALA A 112 -15.09 -3.39 -0.24
C ALA A 112 -15.30 -4.91 -0.35
N LEU A 113 -14.56 -5.71 0.42
CA LEU A 113 -14.72 -7.16 0.47
C LEU A 113 -16.04 -7.62 1.12
N ALA A 114 -16.66 -6.80 1.99
CA ALA A 114 -17.93 -7.09 2.64
C ALA A 114 -19.15 -6.52 1.87
N ALA A 115 -18.96 -5.50 1.04
CA ALA A 115 -20.03 -4.88 0.26
C ALA A 115 -20.44 -5.76 -0.93
N GLY A 116 -21.62 -5.51 -1.52
CA GLY A 116 -21.99 -6.04 -2.84
C GLY A 116 -21.45 -5.16 -3.98
N GLY A 117 -21.54 -5.66 -5.22
CA GLY A 117 -21.10 -4.92 -6.40
C GLY A 117 -19.59 -4.81 -6.54
N THR A 118 -19.13 -3.90 -7.39
CA THR A 118 -17.72 -3.68 -7.71
C THR A 118 -17.21 -2.40 -7.09
N THR A 119 -16.16 -2.47 -6.28
CA THR A 119 -15.55 -1.31 -5.63
C THR A 119 -14.13 -1.10 -6.14
N LEU A 120 -13.83 0.11 -6.58
CA LEU A 120 -12.47 0.56 -6.87
C LEU A 120 -11.86 1.15 -5.59
N VAL A 121 -10.90 0.44 -5.01
CA VAL A 121 -10.14 0.88 -3.83
C VAL A 121 -8.83 1.48 -4.32
N VAL A 122 -8.68 2.79 -4.15
CA VAL A 122 -7.51 3.55 -4.61
C VAL A 122 -6.70 4.00 -3.41
N THR A 123 -5.40 3.85 -3.48
CA THR A 123 -4.47 4.26 -2.43
C THR A 123 -3.28 5.00 -3.02
N GLY A 124 -2.82 6.05 -2.36
CA GLY A 124 -1.63 6.78 -2.82
C GLY A 124 -1.01 7.56 -1.68
N ASP A 125 0.30 7.68 -1.68
CA ASP A 125 0.99 8.49 -0.67
C ASP A 125 2.26 9.14 -1.21
N MET A 126 2.51 10.34 -0.71
CA MET A 126 3.78 11.06 -0.83
C MET A 126 4.41 11.17 0.55
N ARG A 127 5.58 10.55 0.73
CA ARG A 127 6.24 10.54 2.05
C ARG A 127 7.29 11.64 2.15
N THR A 128 7.01 12.61 3.03
CA THR A 128 7.90 13.74 3.27
C THR A 128 8.42 13.68 4.70
N GLY A 129 9.73 13.46 4.84
CA GLY A 129 10.45 13.52 6.10
C GLY A 129 11.18 14.85 6.27
N LEU A 130 11.74 15.09 7.47
CA LEU A 130 12.69 16.18 7.66
C LEU A 130 13.97 15.88 6.89
N ALA A 131 14.53 16.88 6.22
CA ALA A 131 15.78 16.74 5.50
C ALA A 131 16.88 16.10 6.36
N GLY A 132 17.48 15.01 5.87
CA GLY A 132 18.48 14.21 6.55
C GLY A 132 17.96 13.27 7.64
N SER A 133 16.63 13.19 7.84
CA SER A 133 16.06 12.26 8.84
C SER A 133 15.98 10.83 8.29
N ALA A 134 15.88 9.86 9.21
CA ALA A 134 15.61 8.48 8.87
C ALA A 134 14.26 8.31 8.13
N ASP A 135 13.27 9.13 8.47
CA ASP A 135 11.94 9.12 7.84
C ASP A 135 11.99 9.61 6.39
N GLU A 136 12.81 10.62 6.07
CA GLU A 136 13.05 11.03 4.70
C GLU A 136 13.72 9.91 3.90
N ALA A 137 14.77 9.32 4.45
CA ALA A 137 15.52 8.26 3.79
C ALA A 137 14.65 7.00 3.57
N ALA A 138 13.87 6.60 4.57
CA ALA A 138 13.03 5.39 4.51
C ALA A 138 11.77 5.55 3.66
N GLY A 139 11.24 6.77 3.52
CA GLY A 139 10.00 7.03 2.78
C GLY A 139 10.12 6.79 1.29
N GLY A 140 8.98 6.60 0.64
CA GLY A 140 8.82 6.49 -0.81
C GLY A 140 7.43 6.93 -1.25
N ASP A 141 7.27 7.28 -2.51
CA ASP A 141 6.01 7.71 -3.09
C ASP A 141 5.48 6.64 -4.02
N ALA A 142 4.21 6.29 -3.91
CA ALA A 142 3.56 5.34 -4.79
C ALA A 142 2.05 5.45 -4.70
N ALA A 143 1.37 4.79 -5.64
CA ALA A 143 -0.05 4.52 -5.57
C ALA A 143 -0.35 3.08 -6.00
N ALA A 144 -1.46 2.56 -5.53
CA ALA A 144 -2.02 1.30 -5.99
C ALA A 144 -3.54 1.39 -6.03
N ALA A 145 -4.16 0.59 -6.89
CA ALA A 145 -5.59 0.45 -6.98
C ALA A 145 -5.96 -1.02 -7.08
N LEU A 146 -7.03 -1.40 -6.39
CA LEU A 146 -7.60 -2.74 -6.42
C LEU A 146 -9.05 -2.65 -6.89
N ILE A 147 -9.45 -3.50 -7.81
CA ILE A 147 -10.85 -3.72 -8.14
C ILE A 147 -11.32 -4.94 -7.37
N VAL A 148 -12.25 -4.72 -6.45
CA VAL A 148 -12.89 -5.75 -5.63
C VAL A 148 -14.26 -6.00 -6.20
N GLY A 149 -14.59 -7.25 -6.48
CA GLY A 149 -15.86 -7.63 -7.10
C GLY A 149 -16.21 -9.09 -6.92
N GLU A 150 -17.15 -9.55 -7.72
CA GLU A 150 -17.69 -10.91 -7.68
C GLU A 150 -17.67 -11.58 -9.05
N GLY A 151 -17.76 -12.91 -9.08
CA GLY A 151 -17.92 -13.69 -10.29
C GLY A 151 -16.68 -14.47 -10.72
N GLU A 152 -16.70 -14.92 -11.99
CA GLU A 152 -15.65 -15.79 -12.55
C GLU A 152 -14.33 -15.05 -12.83
N GLY A 153 -14.37 -13.72 -12.97
CA GLY A 153 -13.20 -12.87 -13.18
C GLY A 153 -12.40 -12.56 -11.90
N VAL A 154 -12.79 -13.08 -10.74
CA VAL A 154 -12.03 -12.94 -9.50
C VAL A 154 -10.74 -13.73 -9.61
N VAL A 155 -9.61 -13.05 -9.55
CA VAL A 155 -8.25 -13.65 -9.63
C VAL A 155 -7.71 -14.10 -8.27
N ALA A 156 -8.26 -13.53 -7.17
CA ALA A 156 -7.96 -13.96 -5.81
C ALA A 156 -9.23 -13.87 -4.95
N GLU A 157 -9.74 -15.01 -4.54
CA GLU A 157 -10.93 -15.12 -3.68
C GLU A 157 -10.60 -14.74 -2.25
N TYR A 158 -11.43 -13.92 -1.63
CA TYR A 158 -11.32 -13.61 -0.21
C TYR A 158 -11.85 -14.75 0.66
N LEU A 159 -10.99 -15.35 1.44
CA LEU A 159 -11.32 -16.47 2.33
C LEU A 159 -11.79 -16.01 3.71
N GLY A 160 -11.44 -14.78 4.09
CA GLY A 160 -11.71 -14.25 5.41
C GLY A 160 -10.52 -13.45 5.96
N GLY A 161 -10.66 -13.01 7.20
CA GLY A 161 -9.60 -12.24 7.86
C GLY A 161 -9.99 -11.87 9.29
N ALA A 162 -9.10 -11.15 9.95
CA ALA A 162 -9.31 -10.67 11.30
C ALA A 162 -8.85 -9.23 11.45
N SER A 163 -9.39 -8.55 12.46
CA SER A 163 -9.04 -7.18 12.83
C SER A 163 -8.84 -7.12 14.34
N VAL A 164 -7.69 -6.63 14.75
CA VAL A 164 -7.42 -6.30 16.16
C VAL A 164 -7.13 -4.81 16.23
N THR A 165 -7.92 -4.09 17.01
CA THR A 165 -7.76 -2.65 17.20
C THR A 165 -7.11 -2.39 18.54
N GLU A 166 -6.06 -1.57 18.50
CA GLU A 166 -5.36 -1.12 19.71
C GLU A 166 -4.99 0.34 19.54
N GLU A 167 -5.23 1.15 20.58
CA GLU A 167 -4.87 2.56 20.59
C GLU A 167 -3.49 2.74 21.20
N PHE A 168 -2.54 3.24 20.42
CA PHE A 168 -1.23 3.68 20.85
C PHE A 168 -0.59 4.62 19.82
N LEU A 169 0.20 5.57 20.29
CA LEU A 169 0.86 6.53 19.44
C LEU A 169 2.26 6.04 19.06
N ASP A 170 2.36 5.29 17.94
CA ASP A 170 3.66 4.92 17.37
C ASP A 170 4.14 5.95 16.34
N ARG A 171 3.21 6.41 15.51
CA ARG A 171 3.45 7.39 14.45
C ARG A 171 2.23 8.28 14.26
N TRP A 172 2.39 9.58 14.35
CA TRP A 172 1.30 10.54 14.16
C TRP A 172 1.77 11.84 13.54
N ARG A 173 0.81 12.65 13.09
CA ARG A 173 1.03 14.00 12.60
C ARG A 173 -0.18 14.86 12.95
N THR A 174 0.08 16.03 13.54
CA THR A 174 -0.99 17.00 13.77
C THR A 174 -1.37 17.74 12.50
N PRO A 175 -2.65 18.17 12.33
CA PRO A 175 -3.05 18.94 11.17
C PRO A 175 -2.15 20.16 10.94
N GLY A 176 -1.77 20.40 9.68
CA GLY A 176 -0.85 21.48 9.29
C GLY A 176 0.63 21.11 9.34
N GLU A 177 1.01 20.03 10.01
CA GLU A 177 2.40 19.52 9.96
C GLU A 177 2.61 18.68 8.70
N ILE A 178 3.77 18.86 8.05
CA ILE A 178 4.15 18.07 6.87
C ILE A 178 4.90 16.79 7.24
N ARG A 179 5.35 16.67 8.49
CA ARG A 179 6.20 15.59 9.01
C ARG A 179 5.51 14.81 10.10
N SER A 180 5.66 13.48 10.06
CA SER A 180 5.21 12.62 11.15
C SER A 180 6.21 12.66 12.32
N LYS A 181 5.67 12.51 13.51
CA LYS A 181 6.40 12.15 14.72
C LYS A 181 6.37 10.64 14.88
N VAL A 182 7.44 10.08 15.41
CA VAL A 182 7.57 8.65 15.71
C VAL A 182 7.95 8.55 17.19
N TRP A 183 7.32 7.61 17.91
CA TRP A 183 7.61 7.38 19.31
C TRP A 183 8.88 6.52 19.46
N ASP A 184 8.73 5.28 19.80
CA ASP A 184 9.83 4.34 20.05
C ASP A 184 9.65 3.08 19.19
N ASP A 185 10.60 2.80 18.31
CA ASP A 185 10.52 1.66 17.37
C ASP A 185 10.48 0.32 18.10
N LYS A 186 11.10 0.18 19.26
CA LYS A 186 11.12 -1.08 20.00
C LYS A 186 9.78 -1.33 20.69
N PHE A 187 9.16 -0.29 21.22
CA PHE A 187 7.80 -0.36 21.76
C PHE A 187 6.82 -0.77 20.66
N SER A 188 6.87 -0.07 19.53
CA SER A 188 6.01 -0.34 18.36
C SER A 188 6.20 -1.78 17.84
N GLU A 189 7.44 -2.27 17.75
CA GLU A 189 7.74 -3.64 17.34
C GLU A 189 7.09 -4.67 18.27
N ILE A 190 7.28 -4.52 19.59
CA ILE A 190 6.72 -5.46 20.57
C ILE A 190 5.20 -5.50 20.50
N THR A 191 4.56 -4.32 20.42
CA THR A 191 3.11 -4.18 20.37
C THR A 191 2.57 -4.81 19.08
N TYR A 192 3.08 -4.42 17.91
CA TYR A 192 2.60 -4.94 16.62
C TYR A 192 2.82 -6.44 16.47
N VAL A 193 3.95 -6.98 16.92
CA VAL A 193 4.22 -8.43 16.85
C VAL A 193 3.22 -9.22 17.73
N GLY A 194 2.90 -8.70 18.91
CA GLY A 194 1.87 -9.30 19.79
C GLY A 194 0.50 -9.34 19.13
N LEU A 195 0.01 -8.19 18.71
CA LEU A 195 -1.30 -8.03 18.05
C LEU A 195 -1.36 -8.79 16.72
N GLY A 196 -0.29 -8.77 15.93
CA GLY A 196 -0.24 -9.44 14.64
C GLY A 196 -0.33 -10.95 14.74
N ARG A 197 0.32 -11.56 15.74
CA ARG A 197 0.17 -13.00 16.01
C ARG A 197 -1.25 -13.37 16.40
N GLN A 198 -1.90 -12.54 17.21
CA GLN A 198 -3.29 -12.72 17.57
C GLN A 198 -4.19 -12.64 16.34
N ALA A 199 -4.13 -11.54 15.58
CA ALA A 199 -4.95 -11.33 14.40
C ALA A 199 -4.74 -12.42 13.33
N PHE A 200 -3.49 -12.86 13.12
CA PHE A 200 -3.18 -13.91 12.15
C PHE A 200 -3.80 -15.26 12.56
N LYS A 201 -3.69 -15.62 13.85
CA LYS A 201 -4.32 -16.83 14.39
C LYS A 201 -5.84 -16.79 14.24
N GLU A 202 -6.47 -15.65 14.52
CA GLU A 202 -7.92 -15.46 14.38
C GLU A 202 -8.36 -15.54 12.92
N ALA A 203 -7.61 -14.91 11.99
CA ALA A 203 -7.88 -14.97 10.57
C ALA A 203 -7.83 -16.41 10.02
N LEU A 204 -6.80 -17.17 10.38
CA LEU A 204 -6.67 -18.58 9.99
C LEU A 204 -7.83 -19.42 10.54
N ALA A 205 -8.19 -19.23 11.81
CA ALA A 205 -9.31 -19.95 12.41
C ALA A 205 -10.64 -19.66 11.69
N THR A 206 -10.88 -18.39 11.29
CA THR A 206 -12.08 -18.00 10.54
C THR A 206 -12.13 -18.65 9.15
N ALA A 207 -10.98 -18.82 8.50
CA ALA A 207 -10.87 -19.44 7.18
C ALA A 207 -10.73 -20.98 7.25
N GLY A 208 -10.61 -21.59 8.43
CA GLY A 208 -10.37 -23.02 8.61
C GLY A 208 -9.00 -23.47 8.12
N LEU A 209 -7.98 -22.60 8.21
CA LEU A 209 -6.63 -22.83 7.74
C LEU A 209 -5.64 -22.96 8.91
N ALA A 210 -4.52 -23.64 8.65
CA ALA A 210 -3.33 -23.65 9.50
C ALA A 210 -2.22 -22.71 8.92
N PRO A 211 -1.23 -22.29 9.70
CA PRO A 211 -0.12 -21.49 9.18
C PRO A 211 0.61 -22.13 7.99
N ALA A 212 0.70 -23.46 7.95
CA ALA A 212 1.32 -24.22 6.87
C ALA A 212 0.52 -24.19 5.55
N ASP A 213 -0.75 -23.82 5.59
CA ASP A 213 -1.59 -23.68 4.40
C ASP A 213 -1.40 -22.32 3.70
N VAL A 214 -0.64 -21.40 4.31
CA VAL A 214 -0.34 -20.09 3.71
C VAL A 214 0.92 -20.17 2.89
N ASP A 215 0.79 -20.04 1.58
CA ASP A 215 1.91 -20.14 0.63
C ASP A 215 2.74 -18.85 0.58
N VAL A 216 2.09 -17.68 0.68
CA VAL A 216 2.74 -16.38 0.49
C VAL A 216 2.28 -15.38 1.55
N LEU A 217 3.22 -14.70 2.19
CA LEU A 217 2.97 -13.67 3.19
C LEU A 217 3.43 -12.30 2.70
N ALA A 218 2.54 -11.32 2.74
CA ALA A 218 2.85 -9.90 2.56
C ALA A 218 2.63 -9.17 3.89
N VAL A 219 3.61 -8.39 4.35
CA VAL A 219 3.52 -7.62 5.60
C VAL A 219 3.75 -6.15 5.32
N ALA A 220 2.70 -5.35 5.39
CA ALA A 220 2.77 -3.90 5.35
C ALA A 220 2.95 -3.37 6.79
N ALA A 221 4.06 -2.69 7.04
CA ALA A 221 4.47 -2.25 8.36
C ALA A 221 5.00 -0.81 8.35
N PRO A 222 4.99 -0.10 9.49
CA PRO A 222 5.54 1.25 9.60
C PRO A 222 7.03 1.33 9.23
N THR A 223 7.79 0.27 9.52
CA THR A 223 9.21 0.14 9.15
C THR A 223 9.55 -1.28 8.68
N ALA A 224 10.57 -1.42 7.83
CA ALA A 224 11.08 -2.72 7.39
C ALA A 224 11.48 -3.63 8.55
N ARG A 225 12.02 -3.06 9.64
CA ARG A 225 12.39 -3.78 10.84
C ARG A 225 11.20 -4.47 11.49
N ILE A 226 10.10 -3.73 11.69
CA ILE A 226 8.85 -4.25 12.29
C ILE A 226 8.25 -5.32 11.37
N GLY A 227 8.23 -5.07 10.05
CA GLY A 227 7.74 -6.03 9.06
C GLY A 227 8.51 -7.36 9.09
N LYS A 228 9.83 -7.31 9.13
CA LYS A 228 10.69 -8.50 9.24
C LYS A 228 10.49 -9.25 10.56
N ALA A 229 10.39 -8.51 11.68
CA ALA A 229 10.12 -9.11 12.99
C ALA A 229 8.76 -9.83 13.01
N MET A 230 7.73 -9.22 12.42
CA MET A 230 6.40 -9.81 12.30
C MET A 230 6.43 -11.07 11.42
N ALA A 231 6.96 -10.99 10.20
CA ALA A 231 7.05 -12.12 9.28
C ALA A 231 7.73 -13.33 9.90
N GLY A 232 8.85 -13.11 10.61
CA GLY A 232 9.59 -14.16 11.30
C GLY A 232 8.83 -14.86 12.45
N LYS A 233 7.65 -14.37 12.83
CA LYS A 233 6.81 -14.94 13.91
C LYS A 233 5.57 -15.67 13.41
N LEU A 234 5.25 -15.58 12.11
CA LEU A 234 4.05 -16.17 11.54
C LEU A 234 4.25 -17.56 10.95
N GLY A 235 5.50 -18.00 10.74
CA GLY A 235 5.81 -19.37 10.29
C GLY A 235 5.50 -19.63 8.82
N VAL A 236 5.40 -18.59 7.99
CA VAL A 236 5.23 -18.69 6.54
C VAL A 236 6.58 -18.56 5.87
N GLU A 237 6.95 -19.51 5.00
CA GLU A 237 8.27 -19.56 4.39
C GLU A 237 8.50 -18.47 3.33
N LYS A 238 7.55 -18.32 2.40
CA LYS A 238 7.65 -17.34 1.31
C LYS A 238 7.09 -15.99 1.74
N VAL A 239 7.98 -15.04 1.99
CA VAL A 239 7.61 -13.66 2.32
C VAL A 239 7.89 -12.75 1.13
N VAL A 240 6.89 -11.98 0.72
CA VAL A 240 7.03 -10.99 -0.37
C VAL A 240 8.02 -9.91 0.04
N ALA A 241 8.87 -9.47 -0.89
CA ALA A 241 9.79 -8.35 -0.66
C ALA A 241 8.99 -7.09 -0.24
N ASP A 242 9.41 -6.43 0.83
CA ASP A 242 8.74 -5.25 1.39
C ASP A 242 8.92 -3.98 0.55
N LEU A 243 9.74 -4.05 -0.50
CA LEU A 243 10.09 -2.99 -1.45
C LEU A 243 10.78 -1.76 -0.83
N THR A 244 11.11 -1.80 0.47
CA THR A 244 11.65 -0.63 1.17
C THR A 244 13.04 -0.22 0.69
N ASP A 245 13.83 -1.15 0.13
CA ASP A 245 15.18 -0.87 -0.38
C ASP A 245 15.18 -0.24 -1.79
N THR A 246 14.09 -0.38 -2.54
CA THR A 246 13.99 0.10 -3.94
C THR A 246 12.97 1.22 -4.12
N VAL A 247 11.83 1.12 -3.44
CA VAL A 247 10.71 2.06 -3.51
C VAL A 247 10.66 2.96 -2.27
N GLY A 248 10.89 2.41 -1.10
CA GLY A 248 10.68 3.05 0.19
C GLY A 248 9.36 2.64 0.85
N ALA A 249 9.15 3.09 2.07
CA ALA A 249 7.89 2.92 2.79
C ALA A 249 6.83 3.88 2.21
N THR A 250 5.81 3.35 1.58
CA THR A 250 4.82 4.10 0.80
C THR A 250 3.52 4.37 1.55
N GLY A 251 3.54 4.24 2.88
CA GLY A 251 2.39 4.60 3.73
C GLY A 251 1.10 3.90 3.33
N ALA A 252 0.07 4.67 3.01
CA ALA A 252 -1.26 4.18 2.64
C ALA A 252 -1.26 3.30 1.37
N ALA A 253 -0.32 3.51 0.45
CA ALA A 253 -0.22 2.70 -0.76
C ALA A 253 0.41 1.32 -0.50
N GLN A 254 1.17 1.14 0.58
CA GLN A 254 1.97 -0.05 0.81
C GLN A 254 1.16 -1.35 0.89
N PRO A 255 0.02 -1.44 1.60
CA PRO A 255 -0.76 -2.68 1.66
C PRO A 255 -1.20 -3.18 0.28
N ALA A 256 -1.77 -2.31 -0.53
CA ALA A 256 -2.24 -2.66 -1.87
C ALA A 256 -1.07 -2.93 -2.85
N LEU A 257 0.04 -2.20 -2.71
CA LEU A 257 1.24 -2.42 -3.50
C LEU A 257 1.87 -3.79 -3.21
N LEU A 258 1.95 -4.19 -1.94
CA LEU A 258 2.47 -5.51 -1.56
C LEU A 258 1.53 -6.65 -1.96
N LEU A 259 0.21 -6.44 -1.89
CA LEU A 259 -0.76 -7.40 -2.41
C LEU A 259 -0.61 -7.58 -3.93
N ALA A 260 -0.47 -6.48 -4.68
CA ALA A 260 -0.19 -6.53 -6.12
C ALA A 260 1.10 -7.30 -6.41
N ASN A 261 2.18 -7.03 -5.66
CA ASN A 261 3.45 -7.74 -5.80
C ASN A 261 3.31 -9.25 -5.50
N ALA A 262 2.52 -9.61 -4.49
CA ALA A 262 2.23 -11.00 -4.18
C ALA A 262 1.47 -11.69 -5.33
N LEU A 263 0.44 -11.03 -5.87
CA LEU A 263 -0.39 -11.56 -6.95
C LEU A 263 0.38 -11.71 -8.27
N GLU A 264 1.33 -10.80 -8.57
CA GLU A 264 2.18 -10.89 -9.78
C GLU A 264 3.19 -12.05 -9.73
N THR A 265 3.44 -12.61 -8.55
CA THR A 265 4.38 -13.71 -8.33
C THR A 265 3.73 -15.01 -7.86
N ALA A 266 2.41 -14.99 -7.69
CA ALA A 266 1.63 -16.15 -7.26
C ALA A 266 1.21 -17.01 -8.43
N GLU A 267 0.98 -18.30 -8.13
CA GLU A 267 0.36 -19.27 -9.03
C GLU A 267 -1.11 -19.50 -8.62
N PRO A 268 -1.94 -20.06 -9.49
CA PRO A 268 -3.29 -20.50 -9.11
C PRO A 268 -3.28 -21.44 -7.89
N ASP A 269 -4.34 -21.39 -7.11
CA ASP A 269 -4.57 -22.22 -5.90
C ASP A 269 -3.70 -21.89 -4.68
N GLN A 270 -2.84 -20.87 -4.74
CA GLN A 270 -2.04 -20.46 -3.60
C GLN A 270 -2.85 -19.62 -2.61
N VAL A 271 -2.60 -19.82 -1.32
CA VAL A 271 -3.13 -19.01 -0.24
C VAL A 271 -2.17 -17.87 0.09
N LEU A 272 -2.66 -16.64 -0.03
CA LEU A 272 -1.92 -15.43 0.29
C LEU A 272 -2.47 -14.80 1.56
N ALA A 273 -1.58 -14.36 2.46
CA ALA A 273 -1.93 -13.55 3.61
C ALA A 273 -1.35 -12.13 3.45
N LEU A 274 -2.20 -11.12 3.57
CA LEU A 274 -1.80 -9.72 3.72
C LEU A 274 -2.00 -9.32 5.19
N VAL A 275 -0.93 -8.93 5.86
CA VAL A 275 -0.92 -8.41 7.23
C VAL A 275 -0.58 -6.93 7.18
N VAL A 276 -1.44 -6.09 7.75
CA VAL A 276 -1.26 -4.63 7.80
C VAL A 276 -1.15 -4.19 9.25
N LEU A 277 0.00 -3.61 9.59
CA LEU A 277 0.32 -3.12 10.93
C LEU A 277 0.14 -1.59 10.96
N ALA A 278 -0.98 -1.14 11.51
CA ALA A 278 -1.32 0.27 11.66
C ALA A 278 -2.46 0.41 12.68
N ASP A 279 -2.26 1.14 13.77
CA ASP A 279 -3.25 1.38 14.85
C ASP A 279 -3.97 0.09 15.29
N GLY A 280 -3.19 -0.97 15.45
CA GLY A 280 -3.63 -2.35 15.55
C GLY A 280 -3.21 -3.17 14.33
N VAL A 281 -3.95 -4.22 13.98
CA VAL A 281 -3.60 -5.13 12.88
C VAL A 281 -4.83 -5.54 12.09
N GLU A 282 -4.68 -5.53 10.76
CA GLU A 282 -5.62 -6.13 9.82
C GLU A 282 -4.97 -7.33 9.13
N VAL A 283 -5.69 -8.43 9.01
CA VAL A 283 -5.26 -9.60 8.25
C VAL A 283 -6.33 -9.94 7.22
N PHE A 284 -5.88 -10.17 5.98
CA PHE A 284 -6.71 -10.63 4.87
C PHE A 284 -6.11 -11.91 4.30
N LEU A 285 -6.96 -12.91 4.09
CA LEU A 285 -6.59 -14.18 3.46
C LEU A 285 -7.28 -14.30 2.11
N PHE A 286 -6.50 -14.62 1.10
CA PHE A 286 -6.98 -14.81 -0.26
C PHE A 286 -6.50 -16.15 -0.78
N ARG A 287 -7.30 -16.75 -1.70
CA ARG A 287 -6.86 -17.87 -2.53
C ARG A 287 -6.86 -17.43 -3.98
N THR A 288 -5.74 -17.57 -4.65
CA THR A 288 -5.66 -17.33 -6.08
C THR A 288 -6.50 -18.36 -6.83
N THR A 289 -7.14 -17.92 -7.90
CA THR A 289 -8.04 -18.73 -8.69
C THR A 289 -7.41 -19.13 -10.03
N PRO A 290 -7.98 -20.06 -10.79
CA PRO A 290 -7.54 -20.33 -12.15
C PRO A 290 -7.54 -19.11 -13.07
N ALA A 291 -8.39 -18.10 -12.80
CA ALA A 291 -8.45 -16.86 -13.58
C ALA A 291 -7.11 -16.08 -13.54
N LEU A 292 -6.31 -16.26 -12.47
CA LEU A 292 -5.00 -15.63 -12.35
C LEU A 292 -4.05 -16.06 -13.46
N ALA A 293 -4.11 -17.30 -13.93
CA ALA A 293 -3.24 -17.82 -14.99
C ALA A 293 -3.41 -17.08 -16.34
N SER A 294 -4.58 -16.52 -16.57
CA SER A 294 -4.89 -15.73 -17.79
C SER A 294 -4.86 -14.22 -17.55
N PHE A 295 -4.72 -13.78 -16.31
CA PHE A 295 -4.66 -12.36 -15.97
C PHE A 295 -3.31 -11.75 -16.35
N THR A 296 -3.36 -10.59 -16.97
CA THR A 296 -2.14 -9.83 -17.30
C THR A 296 -2.29 -8.41 -16.78
N PRO A 297 -1.45 -7.99 -15.82
CA PRO A 297 -1.47 -6.61 -15.35
C PRO A 297 -1.11 -5.65 -16.49
N ALA A 298 -1.83 -4.54 -16.62
CA ALA A 298 -1.62 -3.58 -17.70
C ALA A 298 -0.21 -2.98 -17.70
N ARG A 299 0.42 -2.92 -16.54
CA ARG A 299 1.83 -2.57 -16.37
C ARG A 299 2.37 -3.31 -15.13
N PRO A 300 3.13 -4.40 -15.31
CA PRO A 300 3.67 -5.16 -14.20
C PRO A 300 4.53 -4.30 -13.25
N LEU A 301 4.41 -4.57 -11.96
CA LEU A 301 5.21 -3.90 -10.93
C LEU A 301 6.71 -4.17 -11.12
N ALA A 302 7.08 -5.41 -11.47
CA ALA A 302 8.45 -5.80 -11.77
C ALA A 302 9.10 -4.88 -12.82
N ALA A 303 8.40 -4.59 -13.92
CA ALA A 303 8.89 -3.69 -14.97
C ALA A 303 9.06 -2.23 -14.48
N GLN A 304 8.25 -1.81 -13.50
CA GLN A 304 8.37 -0.49 -12.91
C GLN A 304 9.53 -0.41 -11.90
N LEU A 305 9.86 -1.52 -11.24
CA LEU A 305 11.01 -1.61 -10.33
C LEU A 305 12.34 -1.55 -11.09
N GLU A 306 12.42 -2.19 -12.26
CA GLU A 306 13.60 -2.14 -13.14
C GLU A 306 13.77 -0.78 -13.82
N GLY A 307 12.67 -0.04 -14.01
CA GLY A 307 12.65 1.26 -14.68
C GLY A 307 12.96 2.42 -13.74
N GLY A 308 12.95 3.61 -14.34
CA GLY A 308 13.10 4.88 -13.64
C GLY A 308 14.34 5.66 -14.05
N ALA A 309 14.42 6.92 -13.62
CA ALA A 309 15.55 7.79 -13.87
C ALA A 309 16.03 8.44 -12.56
N PRO A 310 17.33 8.68 -12.42
CA PRO A 310 17.89 9.28 -11.22
C PRO A 310 17.35 10.70 -11.01
N LEU A 311 17.20 11.06 -9.75
CA LEU A 311 16.89 12.41 -9.28
C LEU A 311 18.00 12.83 -8.32
N THR A 312 18.46 14.06 -8.43
CA THR A 312 19.45 14.62 -7.50
C THR A 312 18.75 15.04 -6.20
N TYR A 313 19.47 14.96 -5.08
CA TYR A 313 18.88 15.29 -3.77
C TYR A 313 18.46 16.75 -3.65
N ASN A 314 19.23 17.69 -4.20
CA ASN A 314 18.85 19.11 -4.24
C ASN A 314 17.54 19.34 -5.00
N ARG A 315 17.31 18.65 -6.12
CA ARG A 315 16.04 18.72 -6.86
C ARG A 315 14.89 18.09 -6.06
N PHE A 316 15.14 16.98 -5.35
CA PHE A 316 14.17 16.42 -4.43
C PHE A 316 13.75 17.43 -3.36
N LEU A 317 14.71 18.12 -2.73
CA LEU A 317 14.42 19.14 -1.71
C LEU A 317 13.60 20.30 -2.30
N SER A 318 13.96 20.79 -3.51
CA SER A 318 13.20 21.83 -4.19
C SER A 318 11.76 21.39 -4.52
N TRP A 319 11.57 20.19 -5.05
CA TRP A 319 10.24 19.67 -5.36
C TRP A 319 9.37 19.42 -4.11
N ARG A 320 9.99 19.30 -2.94
CA ARG A 320 9.29 19.18 -1.66
C ARG A 320 9.13 20.52 -0.93
N GLY A 321 9.54 21.63 -1.55
CA GLY A 321 9.47 22.97 -0.95
C GLY A 321 10.35 23.13 0.28
N MET A 322 11.43 22.36 0.38
CA MET A 322 12.39 22.43 1.49
C MET A 322 13.52 23.41 1.24
N ILE A 323 13.76 23.75 0.00
CA ILE A 323 14.69 24.80 -0.49
C ILE A 323 14.07 25.50 -1.70
N ASP A 324 14.46 26.73 -1.95
CA ASP A 324 14.07 27.52 -3.13
C ASP A 324 14.76 27.04 -4.42
#